data_6535f9be56655cae6fc6f19a01480257
#
_entry.id   6535f9be56655cae6fc6f19a01480257
#
_cell.length_a   1.000
_cell.length_b   1.000
_cell.length_c   1.000
_cell.angle_alpha   90.00
_cell.angle_beta   90.00
_cell.angle_gamma   90.00
#
_symmetry.space_group_name_H-M   'P 1'
#
loop_
_entity.id
_entity.type
_entity.pdbx_description
1 polymer ?
#
loop_
_entity_poly.entity_id
_entity_poly.type
_entity_poly.pdbx_seq_one_letter_code
_entity_poly.pdbx_strand_id
1 'polypeptide(L)'
;SFVANDDYIPHGEDTPCVGFGVKVINGYEVHRIDDMPTIITSVRGNVAQGFIVQSDLQLKPCYVVKENNKYAHGETLHDAFNSLQEKLFDDSSEEERLDAFKKKFPEYDVKYDNRDLFNYHHILTGSCRMGRELFVQNRGLSLDGKTSVREFVELTQNAYGGDIIKKLPGAYKPKNGMCPNAWLKKNMFV
;
A
#
# COMPACT_ATOMS: atom_id res chain seq x y z
N SER A 1 -8.09 -14.43 7.91
CA SER A 1 -9.52 -14.08 7.95
C SER A 1 -9.89 -13.53 9.31
N PHE A 2 -10.67 -12.45 9.35
CA PHE A 2 -11.41 -12.13 10.55
C PHE A 2 -12.45 -13.23 10.71
N VAL A 3 -12.27 -14.11 11.67
CA VAL A 3 -13.29 -15.08 12.03
C VAL A 3 -14.15 -14.40 13.07
N ALA A 4 -15.47 -14.46 12.92
CA ALA A 4 -16.42 -13.96 13.91
C ALA A 4 -16.47 -14.91 15.13
N ASN A 5 -15.32 -15.32 15.62
CA ASN A 5 -15.18 -16.08 16.87
C ASN A 5 -14.44 -15.16 17.85
N ASP A 6 -14.90 -15.15 19.08
CA ASP A 6 -14.39 -14.33 20.19
C ASP A 6 -12.86 -14.45 20.44
N ASP A 7 -12.19 -15.42 19.82
CA ASP A 7 -10.76 -15.69 19.98
C ASP A 7 -9.85 -14.93 19.02
N TYR A 8 -10.39 -14.04 18.15
CA TYR A 8 -9.60 -13.49 17.05
C TYR A 8 -9.46 -11.98 17.01
N ILE A 9 -9.81 -11.30 18.04
CA ILE A 9 -9.27 -9.96 18.30
C ILE A 9 -7.91 -10.24 18.91
N PRO A 10 -6.80 -9.75 18.31
CA PRO A 10 -5.51 -9.97 18.91
C PRO A 10 -5.59 -9.37 20.32
N HIS A 11 -5.61 -10.22 21.30
CA HIS A 11 -5.15 -9.91 22.63
C HIS A 11 -3.65 -9.63 22.45
N GLY A 12 -3.33 -8.45 21.88
CA GLY A 12 -2.03 -7.87 22.09
C GLY A 12 -1.89 -7.86 23.59
N GLU A 13 -0.77 -8.46 24.08
CA GLU A 13 -0.42 -8.54 25.47
C GLU A 13 -0.99 -7.32 26.22
N ASP A 14 -1.58 -7.54 27.40
CA ASP A 14 -2.22 -6.56 28.28
C ASP A 14 -1.36 -5.31 28.55
N THR A 15 -1.02 -4.61 27.50
CA THR A 15 -0.46 -3.28 27.59
C THR A 15 -1.66 -2.35 27.71
N PRO A 16 -1.91 -1.77 28.90
CA PRO A 16 -2.98 -0.81 29.04
C PRO A 16 -2.78 0.25 27.97
N CYS A 17 -3.84 0.60 27.25
CA CYS A 17 -3.82 1.71 26.30
C CYS A 17 -3.32 2.93 27.06
N VAL A 18 -2.03 3.22 26.93
CA VAL A 18 -1.40 4.37 27.61
C VAL A 18 -2.10 5.61 27.05
N GLY A 19 -3.01 6.18 27.83
CA GLY A 19 -3.78 7.36 27.46
C GLY A 19 -5.29 7.18 27.29
N PHE A 20 -5.82 5.97 27.06
CA PHE A 20 -7.25 5.72 26.94
C PHE A 20 -7.70 4.68 27.98
N GLY A 21 -8.17 5.16 29.14
CA GLY A 21 -8.82 4.31 30.13
C GLY A 21 -10.23 3.83 29.76
N VAL A 22 -10.69 4.13 28.54
CA VAL A 22 -12.02 3.80 28.05
C VAL A 22 -11.98 2.46 27.32
N LYS A 23 -12.61 1.44 27.91
CA LYS A 23 -12.70 0.09 27.32
C LYS A 23 -13.98 -0.12 26.51
N VAL A 24 -15.02 0.65 26.76
CA VAL A 24 -16.33 0.50 26.11
C VAL A 24 -16.91 1.89 25.80
N ILE A 25 -17.38 2.10 24.58
CA ILE A 25 -18.10 3.31 24.14
C ILE A 25 -19.40 2.87 23.47
N ASN A 26 -20.53 3.39 23.96
CA ASN A 26 -21.86 3.07 23.44
C ASN A 26 -22.15 1.56 23.35
N GLY A 27 -21.61 0.77 24.27
CA GLY A 27 -21.78 -0.68 24.30
C GLY A 27 -20.82 -1.46 23.38
N TYR A 28 -19.94 -0.80 22.66
CA TYR A 28 -18.91 -1.43 21.83
C TYR A 28 -17.56 -1.43 22.55
N GLU A 29 -16.86 -2.53 22.48
CA GLU A 29 -15.48 -2.61 22.98
C GLU A 29 -14.52 -1.79 22.12
N VAL A 30 -13.57 -1.13 22.80
CA VAL A 30 -12.49 -0.40 22.14
C VAL A 30 -11.27 -1.29 22.11
N HIS A 31 -10.85 -1.64 20.89
CA HIS A 31 -9.69 -2.48 20.63
C HIS A 31 -8.50 -1.63 20.21
N ARG A 32 -7.29 -2.05 20.56
CA ARG A 32 -6.08 -1.45 20.02
C ARG A 32 -5.68 -2.19 18.75
N ILE A 33 -5.92 -1.59 17.61
CA ILE A 33 -5.57 -2.15 16.30
C ILE A 33 -4.58 -1.19 15.65
N ASP A 34 -3.38 -1.68 15.30
CA ASP A 34 -2.37 -0.86 14.65
C ASP A 34 -2.06 0.44 15.43
N ASP A 35 -1.88 0.28 16.73
CA ASP A 35 -1.65 1.34 17.72
C ASP A 35 -2.76 2.40 17.85
N MET A 36 -3.90 2.20 17.19
CA MET A 36 -5.04 3.10 17.25
C MET A 36 -6.22 2.49 18.01
N PRO A 37 -6.83 3.22 18.96
CA PRO A 37 -8.06 2.77 19.63
C PRO A 37 -9.19 2.75 18.61
N THR A 38 -9.77 1.56 18.40
CA THR A 38 -10.73 1.31 17.32
C THR A 38 -11.92 0.51 17.82
N ILE A 39 -13.12 0.93 17.42
CA ILE A 39 -14.37 0.20 17.58
C ILE A 39 -14.68 -0.51 16.28
N ILE A 40 -14.95 -1.82 16.33
CA ILE A 40 -15.37 -2.60 15.17
C ILE A 40 -16.88 -2.80 15.22
N THR A 41 -17.58 -2.45 14.15
CA THR A 41 -19.03 -2.57 14.02
C THR A 41 -19.48 -3.69 13.10
N SER A 42 -18.66 -4.03 12.12
CA SER A 42 -18.94 -5.17 11.23
C SER A 42 -17.65 -5.78 10.67
N VAL A 43 -17.68 -7.07 10.39
CA VAL A 43 -16.55 -7.82 9.83
C VAL A 43 -17.04 -8.67 8.66
N ARG A 44 -16.29 -8.64 7.54
CA ARG A 44 -16.50 -9.50 6.37
C ARG A 44 -15.14 -9.99 5.83
N GLY A 45 -14.85 -11.26 6.06
CA GLY A 45 -13.57 -11.84 5.64
C GLY A 45 -12.38 -11.17 6.33
N ASN A 46 -11.52 -10.53 5.56
CA ASN A 46 -10.35 -9.79 6.03
C ASN A 46 -10.57 -8.26 6.11
N VAL A 47 -11.81 -7.82 5.99
CA VAL A 47 -12.21 -6.40 6.05
C VAL A 47 -13.16 -6.19 7.23
N ALA A 48 -12.89 -5.15 8.01
CA ALA A 48 -13.79 -4.66 9.04
C ALA A 48 -14.16 -3.20 8.78
N GLN A 49 -15.32 -2.79 9.27
CA GLN A 49 -15.75 -1.40 9.35
C GLN A 49 -15.88 -1.01 10.81
N GLY A 50 -15.59 0.24 11.11
CA GLY A 50 -15.67 0.73 12.47
C GLY A 50 -15.32 2.20 12.58
N PHE A 51 -14.84 2.57 13.76
CA PHE A 51 -14.49 3.95 14.09
C PHE A 51 -13.17 4.00 14.85
N ILE A 52 -12.30 4.90 14.45
CA ILE A 52 -11.15 5.30 15.26
C ILE A 52 -11.68 6.23 16.36
N VAL A 53 -11.29 5.96 17.60
CA VAL A 53 -11.59 6.83 18.75
C VAL A 53 -10.47 7.86 18.88
N GLN A 54 -10.80 9.13 18.66
CA GLN A 54 -9.84 10.22 18.77
C GLN A 54 -9.61 10.63 20.24
N SER A 55 -8.59 11.43 20.51
CA SER A 55 -8.21 11.86 21.85
C SER A 55 -9.30 12.70 22.57
N ASP A 56 -10.18 13.35 21.79
CA ASP A 56 -11.34 14.09 22.25
C ASP A 56 -12.62 13.22 22.33
N LEU A 57 -12.47 11.89 22.21
CA LEU A 57 -13.54 10.88 22.16
C LEU A 57 -14.45 10.99 20.92
N GLN A 58 -14.11 11.79 19.94
CA GLN A 58 -14.83 11.78 18.66
C GLN A 58 -14.56 10.47 17.91
N LEU A 59 -15.58 10.00 17.21
CA LEU A 59 -15.55 8.77 16.43
C LEU A 59 -15.37 9.10 14.95
N LYS A 60 -14.23 8.71 14.38
CA LYS A 60 -13.94 8.88 12.96
C LYS A 60 -14.19 7.56 12.22
N PRO A 61 -15.11 7.49 11.24
CA PRO A 61 -15.36 6.27 10.47
C PRO A 61 -14.08 5.77 9.82
N CYS A 62 -13.90 4.45 9.82
CA CYS A 62 -12.74 3.82 9.18
C CYS A 62 -13.06 2.42 8.66
N TYR A 63 -12.22 1.97 7.74
CA TYR A 63 -12.05 0.58 7.36
C TYR A 63 -10.77 0.05 7.99
N VAL A 64 -10.80 -1.22 8.39
CA VAL A 64 -9.63 -1.96 8.84
C VAL A 64 -9.49 -3.19 7.96
N VAL A 65 -8.31 -3.42 7.45
CA VAL A 65 -8.00 -4.61 6.66
C VAL A 65 -6.86 -5.40 7.31
N LYS A 66 -6.88 -6.72 7.11
CA LYS A 66 -5.89 -7.62 7.70
C LYS A 66 -5.34 -8.59 6.66
N GLU A 67 -4.02 -8.77 6.66
CA GLU A 67 -3.33 -9.84 5.93
C GLU A 67 -2.02 -10.17 6.65
N ASN A 68 -1.66 -11.47 6.71
CA ASN A 68 -0.39 -11.95 7.31
C ASN A 68 -0.09 -11.37 8.72
N ASN A 69 -1.11 -11.28 9.59
CA ASN A 69 -1.03 -10.66 10.92
C ASN A 69 -0.68 -9.16 10.95
N LYS A 70 -0.67 -8.49 9.81
CA LYS A 70 -0.57 -7.04 9.73
C LYS A 70 -1.96 -6.43 9.53
N TYR A 71 -2.16 -5.25 10.10
CA TYR A 71 -3.41 -4.50 10.05
C TYR A 71 -3.15 -3.11 9.50
N ALA A 72 -4.13 -2.55 8.81
CA ALA A 72 -4.08 -1.17 8.41
C ALA A 72 -5.47 -0.52 8.44
N HIS A 73 -5.49 0.76 8.79
CA HIS A 73 -6.67 1.62 8.74
C HIS A 73 -6.69 2.45 7.47
N GLY A 74 -7.88 2.83 7.04
CA GLY A 74 -8.10 3.81 5.97
C GLY A 74 -9.47 4.47 6.10
N GLU A 75 -9.60 5.69 5.60
CA GLU A 75 -10.90 6.38 5.51
C GLU A 75 -11.80 5.72 4.47
N THR A 76 -11.20 5.18 3.43
CA THR A 76 -11.84 4.33 2.43
C THR A 76 -11.24 2.93 2.47
N LEU A 77 -11.96 1.95 1.93
CA LEU A 77 -11.45 0.60 1.79
C LEU A 77 -10.18 0.56 0.93
N HIS A 78 -10.11 1.40 -0.09
CA HIS A 78 -8.93 1.53 -0.96
C HIS A 78 -7.71 2.04 -0.18
N ASP A 79 -7.88 3.06 0.67
CA ASP A 79 -6.79 3.59 1.52
C ASP A 79 -6.31 2.55 2.53
N ALA A 80 -7.23 1.78 3.13
CA ALA A 80 -6.88 0.71 4.05
C ALA A 80 -6.04 -0.37 3.36
N PHE A 81 -6.42 -0.81 2.15
CA PHE A 81 -5.64 -1.77 1.39
C PHE A 81 -4.27 -1.23 0.97
N ASN A 82 -4.18 0.03 0.54
CA ASN A 82 -2.90 0.65 0.19
C ASN A 82 -1.97 0.71 1.40
N SER A 83 -2.47 1.14 2.56
CA SER A 83 -1.71 1.17 3.81
C SER A 83 -1.25 -0.23 4.25
N LEU A 84 -2.10 -1.24 4.03
CA LEU A 84 -1.73 -2.64 4.32
C LEU A 84 -0.63 -3.13 3.37
N GLN A 85 -0.74 -2.83 2.08
CA GLN A 85 0.31 -3.18 1.11
C GLN A 85 1.66 -2.56 1.48
N GLU A 86 1.68 -1.27 1.87
CA GLU A 86 2.89 -0.61 2.36
C GLU A 86 3.53 -1.43 3.49
N LYS A 87 2.75 -1.81 4.51
CA LYS A 87 3.24 -2.60 5.66
C LYS A 87 3.68 -4.01 5.31
N LEU A 88 3.02 -4.67 4.36
CA LEU A 88 3.40 -6.01 3.93
C LEU A 88 4.77 -6.02 3.25
N PHE A 89 5.13 -4.92 2.59
CA PHE A 89 6.40 -4.79 1.87
C PHE A 89 7.54 -4.16 2.68
N ASP A 90 7.29 -3.66 3.90
CA ASP A 90 8.34 -3.07 4.74
C ASP A 90 9.51 -4.03 5.00
N ASP A 91 9.21 -5.33 5.17
CA ASP A 91 10.20 -6.38 5.42
C ASP A 91 10.62 -7.14 4.14
N SER A 92 10.11 -6.74 2.96
CA SER A 92 10.36 -7.44 1.70
C SER A 92 11.73 -7.09 1.12
N SER A 93 12.37 -8.08 0.50
CA SER A 93 13.59 -7.88 -0.28
C SER A 93 13.31 -7.00 -1.51
N GLU A 94 14.38 -6.44 -2.06
CA GLU A 94 14.29 -5.65 -3.29
C GLU A 94 13.69 -6.47 -4.46
N GLU A 95 14.08 -7.74 -4.58
CA GLU A 95 13.59 -8.63 -5.63
C GLU A 95 12.08 -8.86 -5.51
N GLU A 96 11.58 -9.10 -4.29
CA GLU A 96 10.15 -9.26 -4.02
C GLU A 96 9.35 -7.99 -4.36
N ARG A 97 9.91 -6.80 -4.08
CA ARG A 97 9.28 -5.51 -4.43
C ARG A 97 9.21 -5.31 -5.94
N LEU A 98 10.27 -5.64 -6.67
CA LEU A 98 10.30 -5.59 -8.13
C LEU A 98 9.33 -6.59 -8.76
N ASP A 99 9.24 -7.80 -8.24
CA ASP A 99 8.30 -8.82 -8.72
C ASP A 99 6.84 -8.42 -8.44
N ALA A 100 6.55 -7.85 -7.26
CA ALA A 100 5.22 -7.34 -6.93
C ALA A 100 4.81 -6.18 -7.85
N PHE A 101 5.73 -5.26 -8.14
CA PHE A 101 5.52 -4.18 -9.10
C PHE A 101 5.19 -4.74 -10.50
N LYS A 102 6.00 -5.67 -10.99
CA LYS A 102 5.77 -6.31 -12.29
C LYS A 102 4.46 -7.10 -12.36
N LYS A 103 4.06 -7.74 -11.27
CA LYS A 103 2.78 -8.45 -11.18
C LYS A 103 1.60 -7.50 -11.27
N LYS A 104 1.69 -6.33 -10.64
CA LYS A 104 0.65 -5.28 -10.69
C LYS A 104 0.61 -4.58 -12.05
N PHE A 105 1.77 -4.34 -12.67
CA PHE A 105 1.95 -3.64 -13.93
C PHE A 105 2.67 -4.55 -14.93
N PRO A 106 2.01 -5.55 -15.53
CA PRO A 106 2.69 -6.60 -16.31
C PRO A 106 3.30 -6.12 -17.62
N GLU A 107 2.83 -5.02 -18.20
CA GLU A 107 3.25 -4.52 -19.50
C GLU A 107 4.02 -3.20 -19.37
N TYR A 108 5.23 -3.15 -19.93
CA TYR A 108 6.15 -2.00 -19.77
C TYR A 108 5.67 -0.71 -20.46
N ASP A 109 4.99 -0.85 -21.60
CA ASP A 109 4.55 0.27 -22.45
C ASP A 109 3.05 0.57 -22.37
N VAL A 110 2.29 -0.19 -21.59
CA VAL A 110 0.86 0.06 -21.34
C VAL A 110 0.70 1.13 -20.27
N LYS A 111 -0.29 2.00 -20.42
CA LYS A 111 -0.60 3.07 -19.47
C LYS A 111 -1.48 2.57 -18.33
N TYR A 112 -1.04 2.82 -17.12
CA TYR A 112 -1.73 2.52 -15.86
C TYR A 112 -2.13 3.80 -15.14
N ASP A 113 -3.05 3.73 -14.20
CA ASP A 113 -3.48 4.86 -13.40
C ASP A 113 -2.32 5.41 -12.55
N ASN A 114 -2.14 6.72 -12.57
CA ASN A 114 -1.05 7.39 -11.86
C ASN A 114 -1.16 7.21 -10.34
N ARG A 115 -2.37 7.07 -9.78
CA ARG A 115 -2.57 6.77 -8.34
C ARG A 115 -1.96 5.44 -7.96
N ASP A 116 -2.12 4.41 -8.79
CA ASP A 116 -1.54 3.09 -8.55
C ASP A 116 0.00 3.14 -8.62
N LEU A 117 0.56 3.79 -9.65
CA LEU A 117 2.01 3.99 -9.77
C LEU A 117 2.58 4.81 -8.61
N PHE A 118 1.87 5.85 -8.16
CA PHE A 118 2.22 6.67 -7.00
C PHE A 118 2.31 5.83 -5.71
N ASN A 119 1.33 4.95 -5.48
CA ASN A 119 1.32 4.07 -4.31
C ASN A 119 2.46 3.04 -4.39
N TYR A 120 2.66 2.41 -5.55
CA TYR A 120 3.74 1.44 -5.75
C TYR A 120 5.14 2.06 -5.74
N HIS A 121 5.28 3.37 -5.97
CA HIS A 121 6.56 4.05 -5.75
C HIS A 121 7.00 3.94 -4.28
N HIS A 122 6.08 4.06 -3.32
CA HIS A 122 6.39 3.81 -1.91
C HIS A 122 6.86 2.37 -1.67
N ILE A 123 6.13 1.39 -2.18
CA ILE A 123 6.45 -0.03 -2.04
C ILE A 123 7.86 -0.32 -2.57
N LEU A 124 8.23 0.27 -3.71
CA LEU A 124 9.57 0.10 -4.28
C LEU A 124 10.65 0.77 -3.45
N THR A 125 10.42 2.02 -3.03
CA THR A 125 11.50 2.93 -2.58
C THR A 125 11.46 3.25 -1.09
N GLY A 126 10.36 2.96 -0.39
CA GLY A 126 10.13 3.42 0.98
C GLY A 126 9.89 4.93 1.09
N SER A 127 9.60 5.62 -0.02
CA SER A 127 9.37 7.07 -0.01
C SER A 127 8.15 7.47 0.82
N CYS A 128 8.26 8.51 1.64
CA CYS A 128 7.12 8.98 2.42
C CYS A 128 6.05 9.64 1.52
N ARG A 129 4.81 9.65 1.98
CA ARG A 129 3.69 10.23 1.25
C ARG A 129 3.90 11.70 0.90
N MET A 130 4.36 12.50 1.86
CA MET A 130 4.63 13.93 1.66
C MET A 130 5.66 14.17 0.54
N GLY A 131 6.75 13.39 0.53
CA GLY A 131 7.78 13.51 -0.52
C GLY A 131 7.22 13.17 -1.90
N ARG A 132 6.36 12.15 -2.00
CA ARG A 132 5.69 11.79 -3.25
C ARG A 132 4.70 12.87 -3.72
N GLU A 133 3.91 13.44 -2.81
CA GLU A 133 2.98 14.53 -3.11
C GLU A 133 3.70 15.77 -3.62
N LEU A 134 4.79 16.18 -2.96
CA LEU A 134 5.64 17.28 -3.42
C LEU A 134 6.25 17.00 -4.80
N PHE A 135 6.70 15.78 -5.06
CA PHE A 135 7.23 15.40 -6.37
C PHE A 135 6.18 15.57 -7.47
N VAL A 136 4.96 15.06 -7.24
CA VAL A 136 3.83 15.18 -8.19
C VAL A 136 3.50 16.65 -8.47
N GLN A 137 3.40 17.48 -7.42
CA GLN A 137 3.14 18.93 -7.55
C GLN A 137 4.24 19.64 -8.31
N ASN A 138 5.51 19.43 -7.97
CA ASN A 138 6.65 20.08 -8.60
C ASN A 138 6.83 19.71 -10.08
N ARG A 139 6.36 18.55 -10.48
CA ARG A 139 6.41 18.07 -11.87
C ARG A 139 5.13 18.38 -12.66
N GLY A 140 4.11 18.98 -12.04
CA GLY A 140 2.82 19.25 -12.68
C GLY A 140 2.09 17.98 -13.14
N LEU A 141 2.32 16.86 -12.44
CA LEU A 141 1.71 15.58 -12.78
C LEU A 141 0.28 15.52 -12.20
N SER A 142 -0.64 14.93 -12.95
CA SER A 142 -1.98 14.65 -12.46
C SER A 142 -2.07 13.21 -11.95
N LEU A 143 -2.55 13.03 -10.73
CA LEU A 143 -2.85 11.69 -10.19
C LEU A 143 -4.06 11.03 -10.88
N ASP A 144 -4.90 11.81 -11.55
CA ASP A 144 -6.05 11.30 -12.32
C ASP A 144 -5.68 10.93 -13.77
N GLY A 145 -4.40 11.11 -14.13
CA GLY A 145 -3.85 10.73 -15.44
C GLY A 145 -3.41 9.26 -15.49
N LYS A 146 -2.84 8.91 -16.64
CA LYS A 146 -2.28 7.58 -16.90
C LYS A 146 -0.87 7.68 -17.48
N THR A 147 0.02 6.85 -16.98
CA THR A 147 1.44 6.81 -17.34
C THR A 147 1.86 5.35 -17.56
N SER A 148 2.74 5.09 -18.53
CA SER A 148 3.33 3.78 -18.72
C SER A 148 4.47 3.54 -17.72
N VAL A 149 4.87 2.27 -17.51
CA VAL A 149 6.02 1.95 -16.67
C VAL A 149 7.28 2.61 -17.20
N ARG A 150 7.44 2.69 -18.53
CA ARG A 150 8.57 3.38 -19.18
C ARG A 150 8.64 4.86 -18.74
N GLU A 151 7.54 5.58 -18.93
CA GLU A 151 7.43 7.00 -18.56
C GLU A 151 7.62 7.19 -17.03
N PHE A 152 7.07 6.28 -16.23
CA PHE A 152 7.25 6.30 -14.77
C PHE A 152 8.73 6.18 -14.38
N VAL A 153 9.49 5.25 -15.00
CA VAL A 153 10.94 5.11 -14.77
C VAL A 153 11.66 6.39 -15.17
N GLU A 154 11.40 6.94 -16.36
CA GLU A 154 12.02 8.17 -16.83
C GLU A 154 11.79 9.35 -15.88
N LEU A 155 10.59 9.47 -15.35
CA LEU A 155 10.21 10.54 -14.42
C LEU A 155 10.86 10.38 -13.03
N THR A 156 10.99 9.16 -12.52
CA THR A 156 11.32 8.91 -11.10
C THR A 156 12.72 8.36 -10.86
N GLN A 157 13.46 7.89 -11.87
CA GLN A 157 14.80 7.28 -11.73
C GLN A 157 15.86 8.17 -11.08
N ASN A 158 15.67 9.48 -11.04
CA ASN A 158 16.56 10.46 -10.41
C ASN A 158 15.94 11.08 -9.14
N ALA A 159 14.80 10.56 -8.68
CA ALA A 159 14.16 10.93 -7.43
C ALA A 159 14.63 10.02 -6.27
N TYR A 160 14.02 10.20 -5.10
CA TYR A 160 14.29 9.34 -3.94
C TYR A 160 14.05 7.86 -4.29
N GLY A 161 15.01 6.99 -3.96
CA GLY A 161 14.94 5.56 -4.27
C GLY A 161 15.14 5.23 -5.75
N GLY A 162 15.70 6.15 -6.55
CA GLY A 162 15.93 5.96 -7.98
C GLY A 162 16.78 4.73 -8.34
N ASP A 163 17.58 4.23 -7.40
CA ASP A 163 18.44 3.06 -7.65
C ASP A 163 17.62 1.79 -7.87
N ILE A 164 16.55 1.57 -7.13
CA ILE A 164 15.63 0.45 -7.36
C ILE A 164 14.79 0.69 -8.63
N ILE A 165 14.37 1.93 -8.87
CA ILE A 165 13.61 2.30 -10.08
C ILE A 165 14.38 1.97 -11.36
N LYS A 166 15.68 2.24 -11.39
CA LYS A 166 16.58 1.94 -12.53
C LYS A 166 16.68 0.43 -12.83
N LYS A 167 16.31 -0.44 -11.90
CA LYS A 167 16.29 -1.89 -12.08
C LYS A 167 15.01 -2.40 -12.74
N LEU A 168 13.90 -1.61 -12.70
CA LEU A 168 12.62 -2.00 -13.29
C LEU A 168 12.73 -2.41 -14.77
N PRO A 169 13.42 -1.69 -15.68
CA PRO A 169 13.55 -2.13 -17.06
C PRO A 169 14.13 -3.55 -17.21
N GLY A 170 15.04 -3.93 -16.30
CA GLY A 170 15.62 -5.28 -16.26
C GLY A 170 14.61 -6.37 -15.90
N ALA A 171 13.64 -6.05 -15.02
CA ALA A 171 12.60 -6.98 -14.62
C ALA A 171 11.62 -7.32 -15.76
N TYR A 172 11.49 -6.46 -16.78
CA TYR A 172 10.61 -6.66 -17.94
C TYR A 172 11.33 -7.33 -19.13
N LYS A 173 12.67 -7.51 -19.06
CA LYS A 173 13.39 -8.28 -20.08
C LYS A 173 13.02 -9.76 -19.97
N PRO A 174 12.86 -10.49 -21.10
CA PRO A 174 12.64 -11.93 -21.04
C PRO A 174 13.79 -12.60 -20.30
N LYS A 175 13.47 -13.40 -19.27
CA LYS A 175 14.46 -14.27 -18.62
C LYS A 175 15.08 -15.16 -19.71
N ASN A 176 16.42 -15.28 -19.74
CA ASN A 176 17.21 -16.01 -20.75
C ASN A 176 16.54 -17.34 -21.13
N GLY A 177 16.12 -17.47 -22.40
CA GLY A 177 15.47 -18.66 -22.95
C GLY A 177 14.28 -18.38 -23.89
N MET A 178 13.70 -17.20 -23.89
CA MET A 178 12.72 -16.80 -24.91
C MET A 178 13.38 -15.93 -25.99
N CYS A 179 13.09 -16.24 -27.24
CA CYS A 179 13.67 -15.59 -28.43
C CYS A 179 13.82 -14.07 -28.28
N PRO A 180 15.05 -13.53 -28.41
CA PRO A 180 15.34 -12.10 -28.30
C PRO A 180 14.57 -11.24 -29.33
N ASN A 181 14.12 -11.83 -30.43
CA ASN A 181 13.55 -11.12 -31.57
C ASN A 181 12.17 -10.48 -31.30
N ALA A 182 11.36 -11.03 -30.41
CA ALA A 182 10.02 -10.46 -30.13
C ALA A 182 10.13 -9.22 -29.24
N TRP A 183 11.05 -9.23 -28.28
CA TRP A 183 11.27 -8.09 -27.36
C TRP A 183 11.98 -6.93 -28.09
N LEU A 184 13.00 -7.21 -28.90
CA LEU A 184 13.74 -6.23 -29.70
C LEU A 184 12.85 -5.53 -30.73
N LYS A 185 11.96 -6.27 -31.43
CA LYS A 185 11.00 -5.69 -32.38
C LYS A 185 10.02 -4.75 -31.72
N LYS A 186 9.63 -4.99 -30.45
CA LYS A 186 8.64 -4.17 -29.73
C LYS A 186 9.25 -2.91 -29.10
N ASN A 187 10.57 -2.87 -28.85
CA ASN A 187 11.23 -1.85 -28.04
C ASN A 187 12.40 -1.11 -28.72
N MET A 188 12.75 -1.45 -29.97
CA MET A 188 13.84 -0.78 -30.71
C MET A 188 13.39 0.11 -31.88
N PHE A 189 12.10 0.17 -32.19
CA PHE A 189 11.59 1.02 -33.25
C PHE A 189 10.41 1.86 -32.74
N VAL A 190 10.73 2.93 -32.08
CA VAL A 190 9.98 4.18 -32.06
C VAL A 190 11.00 5.31 -32.04
#